data_1bcadde9cd3f368910296d92f08ebdb7
#
_entry.id   1bcadde9cd3f368910296d92f08ebdb7
#
_cell.length_a   1.000
_cell.length_b   1.000
_cell.length_c   1.000
_cell.angle_alpha   90.00
_cell.angle_beta   90.00
_cell.angle_gamma   90.00
#
_symmetry.space_group_name_H-M   'P 1'
#
loop_
_entity.id
_entity.type
_entity.pdbx_description
1 polymer ?
#
loop_
_entity_poly.entity_id
_entity_poly.type
_entity_poly.pdbx_seq_one_letter_code
_entity_poly.pdbx_strand_id
1 'polypeptide(L)'
;VGQFRGSECKTTLGLPDLDFRQAVEAGAKTMIVGVANAGGVMDAQVIEHVVAALDAGMNVGSGLHERLTSHPEIVAAARRNARFLFDARQAPSLPVGNGRRRAGLRLLTVGTDCSVGKMYATLALERELQSRGVRADFRATGQTGILIAGAGVPIDAVVADFISGGA
;
A
#
# COMPACT_ATOMS: atom_id res chain seq x y z
N VAL A 1 14.60 0.17 -5.86
CA VAL A 1 15.84 0.96 -5.92
C VAL A 1 16.68 0.65 -4.68
N GLY A 2 16.18 0.88 -3.50
CA GLY A 2 16.88 0.66 -2.25
C GLY A 2 15.94 0.61 -1.06
N GLN A 3 16.52 0.51 0.13
CA GLN A 3 15.82 0.59 1.40
C GLN A 3 16.42 1.70 2.26
N PHE A 4 15.59 2.32 3.09
CA PHE A 4 16.02 3.18 4.18
C PHE A 4 15.72 2.47 5.50
N ARG A 5 16.71 2.37 6.36
CA ARG A 5 16.58 1.74 7.68
C ARG A 5 17.04 2.72 8.77
N GLY A 6 16.21 2.90 9.78
CA GLY A 6 16.66 3.58 11.01
C GLY A 6 17.80 2.82 11.66
N SER A 7 18.59 3.50 12.48
CA SER A 7 19.82 2.96 13.11
C SER A 7 19.60 1.66 13.91
N GLU A 8 18.41 1.48 14.46
CA GLU A 8 18.06 0.30 15.27
C GLU A 8 17.35 -0.82 14.46
N CYS A 9 17.06 -0.58 13.17
CA CYS A 9 16.37 -1.55 12.35
C CYS A 9 17.29 -2.71 11.93
N LYS A 10 17.00 -3.91 12.44
CA LYS A 10 17.75 -5.14 12.11
C LYS A 10 17.22 -5.86 10.87
N THR A 11 16.00 -5.54 10.45
CA THR A 11 15.34 -6.17 9.29
C THR A 11 15.90 -5.59 8.00
N THR A 12 16.14 -6.44 7.02
CA THR A 12 16.60 -6.03 5.68
C THR A 12 15.77 -6.70 4.59
N LEU A 13 15.57 -5.99 3.49
CA LEU A 13 14.99 -6.52 2.26
C LEU A 13 16.06 -7.04 1.29
N GLY A 14 17.34 -7.01 1.69
CA GLY A 14 18.46 -7.37 0.82
C GLY A 14 18.73 -6.34 -0.28
N LEU A 15 18.21 -5.13 -0.13
CA LEU A 15 18.44 -3.99 -1.02
C LEU A 15 19.54 -3.08 -0.46
N PRO A 16 20.20 -2.25 -1.30
CA PRO A 16 21.13 -1.25 -0.82
C PRO A 16 20.48 -0.30 0.20
N ASP A 17 21.19 -0.02 1.30
CA ASP A 17 20.79 1.01 2.23
C ASP A 17 21.13 2.37 1.64
N LEU A 18 20.14 3.22 1.49
CA LEU A 18 20.26 4.54 0.88
C LEU A 18 19.63 5.58 1.80
N ASP A 19 20.25 6.75 1.91
CA ASP A 19 19.56 7.92 2.40
C ASP A 19 18.56 8.45 1.34
N PHE A 20 17.73 9.44 1.71
CA PHE A 20 16.69 9.95 0.81
C PHE A 20 17.27 10.63 -0.44
N ARG A 21 18.41 11.30 -0.32
CA ARG A 21 19.09 11.94 -1.44
C ARG A 21 19.67 10.90 -2.39
N GLN A 22 20.40 9.92 -1.87
CA GLN A 22 20.93 8.81 -2.66
C GLN A 22 19.81 8.02 -3.35
N ALA A 23 18.67 7.83 -2.68
CA ALA A 23 17.52 7.17 -3.28
C ALA A 23 16.98 7.94 -4.50
N VAL A 24 16.86 9.28 -4.41
CA VAL A 24 16.43 10.13 -5.53
C VAL A 24 17.46 10.10 -6.66
N GLU A 25 18.74 10.19 -6.37
CA GLU A 25 19.84 10.08 -7.36
C GLU A 25 19.81 8.73 -8.08
N ALA A 26 19.47 7.65 -7.35
CA ALA A 26 19.28 6.30 -7.90
C ALA A 26 17.92 6.14 -8.66
N GLY A 27 17.12 7.19 -8.77
CA GLY A 27 15.87 7.21 -9.54
C GLY A 27 14.62 6.84 -8.76
N ALA A 28 14.65 6.77 -7.41
CA ALA A 28 13.46 6.56 -6.61
C ALA A 28 12.47 7.72 -6.81
N LYS A 29 11.19 7.37 -6.99
CA LYS A 29 10.09 8.33 -7.16
C LYS A 29 9.16 8.36 -5.96
N THR A 30 9.11 7.26 -5.22
CA THR A 30 8.18 7.09 -4.11
C THR A 30 8.84 6.32 -2.98
N MET A 31 8.70 6.82 -1.77
CA MET A 31 8.99 6.08 -0.55
C MET A 31 7.74 5.33 -0.09
N ILE A 32 7.88 4.06 0.22
CA ILE A 32 6.83 3.28 0.87
C ILE A 32 7.17 3.12 2.35
N VAL A 33 6.26 3.55 3.21
CA VAL A 33 6.39 3.34 4.66
C VAL A 33 6.15 1.86 4.95
N GLY A 34 7.24 1.15 5.28
CA GLY A 34 7.25 -0.31 5.48
C GLY A 34 7.29 -0.73 6.94
N VAL A 35 7.10 0.18 7.87
CA VAL A 35 7.05 -0.15 9.31
C VAL A 35 5.71 -0.78 9.68
N ALA A 36 5.72 -1.66 10.67
CA ALA A 36 4.54 -2.32 11.22
C ALA A 36 4.65 -2.31 12.74
N ASN A 37 4.37 -1.16 13.35
CA ASN A 37 4.36 -1.00 14.79
C ASN A 37 2.99 -1.34 15.40
N ALA A 38 2.98 -1.63 16.69
CA ALA A 38 1.75 -1.92 17.42
C ALA A 38 0.79 -0.72 17.32
N GLY A 39 -0.48 -1.00 16.97
CA GLY A 39 -1.51 0.01 16.79
C GLY A 39 -1.48 0.73 15.44
N GLY A 40 -0.47 0.52 14.58
CA GLY A 40 -0.39 1.13 13.24
C GLY A 40 -0.26 2.65 13.25
N VAL A 41 0.27 3.21 14.35
CA VAL A 41 0.45 4.65 14.58
C VAL A 41 1.84 5.07 14.11
N MET A 42 1.98 6.25 13.55
CA MET A 42 3.27 6.83 13.21
C MET A 42 3.88 7.52 14.42
N ASP A 43 5.06 7.09 14.83
CA ASP A 43 5.85 7.82 15.82
C ASP A 43 6.55 9.05 15.21
N ALA A 44 7.10 9.90 16.08
CA ALA A 44 7.75 11.13 15.64
C ALA A 44 8.90 10.87 14.66
N GLN A 45 9.65 9.80 14.82
CA GLN A 45 10.77 9.46 13.95
C GLN A 45 10.29 9.06 12.54
N VAL A 46 9.21 8.29 12.45
CA VAL A 46 8.60 7.95 11.14
C VAL A 46 8.09 9.21 10.46
N ILE A 47 7.46 10.13 11.20
CA ILE A 47 6.98 11.40 10.65
C ILE A 47 8.14 12.23 10.09
N GLU A 48 9.23 12.36 10.85
CA GLU A 48 10.45 13.06 10.41
C GLU A 48 11.02 12.44 9.11
N HIS A 49 11.07 11.12 9.01
CA HIS A 49 11.54 10.43 7.82
C HIS A 49 10.61 10.65 6.62
N VAL A 50 9.29 10.67 6.84
CA VAL A 50 8.32 10.98 5.80
C VAL A 50 8.50 12.40 5.27
N VAL A 51 8.66 13.37 6.17
CA VAL A 51 8.93 14.78 5.80
C VAL A 51 10.24 14.89 5.02
N ALA A 52 11.31 14.24 5.48
CA ALA A 52 12.60 14.25 4.81
C ALA A 52 12.54 13.65 3.40
N ALA A 53 11.78 12.57 3.21
CA ALA A 53 11.56 11.97 1.90
C ALA A 53 10.80 12.90 0.93
N LEU A 54 9.77 13.60 1.45
CA LEU A 54 9.02 14.61 0.68
C LEU A 54 9.92 15.78 0.28
N ASP A 55 10.76 16.26 1.21
CA ASP A 55 11.69 17.35 0.98
C ASP A 55 12.82 16.95 0.00
N ALA A 56 13.20 15.68 -0.03
CA ALA A 56 14.09 15.15 -1.06
C ALA A 56 13.42 14.99 -2.44
N GLY A 57 12.10 15.20 -2.55
CA GLY A 57 11.38 15.20 -3.82
C GLY A 57 10.70 13.87 -4.16
N MET A 58 10.51 12.97 -3.18
CA MET A 58 9.75 11.73 -3.37
C MET A 58 8.29 11.91 -3.00
N ASN A 59 7.42 11.15 -3.65
CA ASN A 59 6.08 10.88 -3.15
C ASN A 59 6.15 9.91 -1.96
N VAL A 60 5.09 9.83 -1.16
CA VAL A 60 5.05 8.88 -0.04
C VAL A 60 3.77 8.07 -0.08
N GLY A 61 3.91 6.75 0.06
CA GLY A 61 2.81 5.80 0.22
C GLY A 61 2.87 5.12 1.59
N SER A 62 1.72 4.91 2.22
CA SER A 62 1.60 4.22 3.51
C SER A 62 0.51 3.16 3.49
N GLY A 63 0.76 2.05 4.17
CA GLY A 63 -0.22 1.01 4.49
C GLY A 63 -0.60 0.97 5.95
N LEU A 64 -0.20 1.96 6.75
CA LEU A 64 -0.54 2.06 8.17
C LEU A 64 -2.04 2.35 8.37
N HIS A 65 -2.55 2.08 9.57
CA HIS A 65 -3.93 2.46 9.94
C HIS A 65 -4.07 3.96 10.08
N GLU A 66 -3.05 4.63 10.61
CA GLU A 66 -3.00 6.06 10.68
C GLU A 66 -2.67 6.68 9.33
N ARG A 67 -3.39 7.72 8.94
CA ARG A 67 -3.23 8.37 7.64
C ARG A 67 -2.05 9.35 7.65
N LEU A 68 -1.32 9.40 6.55
CA LEU A 68 -0.33 10.44 6.30
C LEU A 68 -0.93 11.85 6.44
N THR A 69 -2.17 12.02 5.98
CA THR A 69 -2.88 13.30 6.00
C THR A 69 -3.35 13.74 7.39
N SER A 70 -3.25 12.88 8.42
CA SER A 70 -3.56 13.24 9.80
C SER A 70 -2.45 14.10 10.43
N HIS A 71 -1.29 14.20 9.79
CA HIS A 71 -0.13 14.94 10.29
C HIS A 71 0.06 16.24 9.51
N PRO A 72 -0.18 17.42 10.12
CA PRO A 72 -0.05 18.73 9.46
C PRO A 72 1.31 18.97 8.83
N GLU A 73 2.40 18.52 9.47
CA GLU A 73 3.77 18.62 8.99
C GLU A 73 4.01 17.83 7.70
N ILE A 74 3.45 16.63 7.57
CA ILE A 74 3.50 15.81 6.37
C ILE A 74 2.73 16.50 5.23
N VAL A 75 1.52 16.99 5.53
CA VAL A 75 0.69 17.70 4.55
C VAL A 75 1.39 18.98 4.07
N ALA A 76 2.00 19.73 4.99
CA ALA A 76 2.75 20.95 4.64
C ALA A 76 3.96 20.63 3.75
N ALA A 77 4.73 19.57 4.07
CA ALA A 77 5.87 19.14 3.28
C ALA A 77 5.44 18.66 1.87
N ALA A 78 4.37 17.88 1.78
CA ALA A 78 3.83 17.41 0.51
C ALA A 78 3.39 18.57 -0.39
N ARG A 79 2.67 19.55 0.16
CA ARG A 79 2.26 20.77 -0.58
C ARG A 79 3.45 21.61 -1.03
N ARG A 80 4.39 21.87 -0.12
CA ARG A 80 5.59 22.68 -0.40
C ARG A 80 6.41 22.12 -1.58
N ASN A 81 6.50 20.78 -1.65
CA ASN A 81 7.30 20.10 -2.66
C ASN A 81 6.47 19.57 -3.85
N ALA A 82 5.17 19.84 -3.92
CA ALA A 82 4.24 19.32 -4.92
C ALA A 82 4.35 17.79 -5.06
N ARG A 83 4.31 17.07 -3.93
CA ARG A 83 4.39 15.60 -3.86
C ARG A 83 3.07 14.99 -3.45
N PHE A 84 2.85 13.76 -3.88
CA PHE A 84 1.65 13.01 -3.57
C PHE A 84 1.80 12.21 -2.28
N LEU A 85 0.70 12.15 -1.51
CA LEU A 85 0.51 11.23 -0.39
C LEU A 85 -0.48 10.15 -0.82
N PHE A 86 -0.16 8.90 -0.56
CA PHE A 86 -1.00 7.76 -0.89
C PHE A 86 -1.22 6.88 0.35
N ASP A 87 -2.43 6.89 0.89
CA ASP A 87 -2.85 6.02 1.99
C ASP A 87 -3.57 4.79 1.41
N ALA A 88 -2.89 3.64 1.37
CA ALA A 88 -3.42 2.41 0.79
C ALA A 88 -4.64 1.84 1.55
N ARG A 89 -4.85 2.27 2.80
CA ARG A 89 -6.03 1.91 3.61
C ARG A 89 -7.16 2.92 3.52
N GLN A 90 -7.09 3.88 2.63
CA GLN A 90 -8.21 4.80 2.42
C GLN A 90 -9.26 4.12 1.55
N ALA A 91 -10.38 3.76 2.16
CA ALA A 91 -11.50 3.22 1.42
C ALA A 91 -12.13 4.32 0.54
N PRO A 92 -12.34 4.04 -0.76
CA PRO A 92 -13.17 4.91 -1.58
C PRO A 92 -14.62 4.88 -1.08
N SER A 93 -15.42 5.88 -1.45
CA SER A 93 -16.85 5.79 -1.25
C SER A 93 -17.39 4.64 -2.10
N LEU A 94 -17.91 3.62 -1.45
CA LEU A 94 -18.44 2.43 -2.13
C LEU A 94 -19.96 2.54 -2.25
N PRO A 95 -20.53 2.19 -3.43
CA PRO A 95 -21.97 2.09 -3.57
C PRO A 95 -22.50 0.88 -2.81
N VAL A 96 -23.75 0.91 -2.43
CA VAL A 96 -24.44 -0.28 -1.91
C VAL A 96 -24.52 -1.34 -3.01
N GLY A 97 -24.28 -2.59 -2.65
CA GLY A 97 -24.41 -3.71 -3.60
C GLY A 97 -25.82 -3.78 -4.19
N ASN A 98 -25.93 -3.83 -5.51
CA ASN A 98 -27.22 -3.79 -6.23
C ASN A 98 -27.72 -5.17 -6.67
N GLY A 99 -27.04 -6.24 -6.28
CA GLY A 99 -27.39 -7.64 -6.61
C GLY A 99 -27.31 -8.01 -8.10
N ARG A 100 -26.86 -7.12 -8.98
CA ARG A 100 -26.74 -7.42 -10.40
C ARG A 100 -25.57 -8.36 -10.68
N ARG A 101 -25.84 -9.42 -11.44
CA ARG A 101 -24.78 -10.30 -11.91
C ARG A 101 -23.84 -9.55 -12.84
N ARG A 102 -22.57 -9.58 -12.55
CA ARG A 102 -21.51 -8.99 -13.38
C ARG A 102 -20.94 -10.05 -14.32
N ALA A 103 -20.52 -9.62 -15.52
CA ALA A 103 -19.83 -10.49 -16.47
C ALA A 103 -18.42 -10.85 -15.97
N GLY A 104 -17.91 -11.99 -16.45
CA GLY A 104 -16.59 -12.50 -16.13
C GLY A 104 -16.58 -13.49 -14.95
N LEU A 105 -15.51 -14.26 -14.88
CA LEU A 105 -15.25 -15.20 -13.80
C LEU A 105 -14.55 -14.48 -12.65
N ARG A 106 -14.87 -14.87 -11.44
CA ARG A 106 -14.25 -14.35 -10.22
C ARG A 106 -13.80 -15.50 -9.36
N LEU A 107 -12.57 -15.36 -8.85
CA LEU A 107 -11.98 -16.30 -7.90
C LEU A 107 -11.63 -15.52 -6.65
N LEU A 108 -12.07 -15.98 -5.49
CA LEU A 108 -11.71 -15.45 -4.19
C LEU A 108 -10.87 -16.48 -3.44
N THR A 109 -9.65 -16.13 -3.08
CA THR A 109 -8.84 -16.95 -2.18
C THR A 109 -9.26 -16.71 -0.75
N VAL A 110 -9.57 -17.78 -0.05
CA VAL A 110 -9.95 -17.77 1.36
C VAL A 110 -8.91 -18.54 2.19
N GLY A 111 -8.89 -18.30 3.48
CA GLY A 111 -7.99 -18.99 4.39
C GLY A 111 -8.47 -18.88 5.82
N THR A 112 -7.97 -19.76 6.67
CA THR A 112 -8.40 -19.92 8.07
C THR A 112 -7.88 -18.81 8.98
N ASP A 113 -6.89 -18.02 8.54
CA ASP A 113 -6.28 -16.97 9.35
C ASP A 113 -5.68 -15.86 8.50
N CYS A 114 -5.20 -14.79 9.15
CA CYS A 114 -4.34 -13.78 8.56
C CYS A 114 -2.96 -14.39 8.19
N SER A 115 -2.27 -13.76 7.24
CA SER A 115 -0.89 -14.12 6.86
C SER A 115 -0.63 -15.57 6.43
N VAL A 116 -1.65 -16.33 6.07
CA VAL A 116 -1.55 -17.73 5.58
C VAL A 116 -1.22 -17.83 4.08
N GLY A 117 -0.90 -16.72 3.41
CA GLY A 117 -0.45 -16.72 2.02
C GLY A 117 -1.53 -16.47 0.96
N LYS A 118 -2.75 -16.08 1.32
CA LYS A 118 -3.86 -15.81 0.38
C LYS A 118 -3.48 -14.88 -0.78
N MET A 119 -2.84 -13.77 -0.45
CA MET A 119 -2.41 -12.78 -1.45
C MET A 119 -1.36 -13.38 -2.42
N TYR A 120 -0.36 -14.07 -1.90
CA TYR A 120 0.68 -14.69 -2.72
C TYR A 120 0.12 -15.76 -3.65
N ALA A 121 -0.81 -16.59 -3.16
CA ALA A 121 -1.50 -17.58 -3.96
C ALA A 121 -2.27 -16.94 -5.12
N THR A 122 -2.97 -15.83 -4.86
CA THR A 122 -3.73 -15.13 -5.90
C THR A 122 -2.80 -14.48 -6.94
N LEU A 123 -1.70 -13.86 -6.51
CA LEU A 123 -0.71 -13.29 -7.43
C LEU A 123 -0.03 -14.36 -8.28
N ALA A 124 0.24 -15.54 -7.71
CA ALA A 124 0.80 -16.68 -8.46
C ALA A 124 -0.20 -17.20 -9.50
N LEU A 125 -1.49 -17.29 -9.14
CA LEU A 125 -2.56 -17.68 -10.05
C LEU A 125 -2.74 -16.67 -11.19
N GLU A 126 -2.74 -15.39 -10.90
CA GLU A 126 -2.79 -14.36 -11.94
C GLU A 126 -1.65 -14.52 -12.95
N ARG A 127 -0.41 -14.62 -12.46
CA ARG A 127 0.77 -14.81 -13.31
C ARG A 127 0.66 -16.06 -14.18
N GLU A 128 0.24 -17.17 -13.61
CA GLU A 128 0.07 -18.43 -14.34
C GLU A 128 -1.04 -18.33 -15.38
N LEU A 129 -2.17 -17.74 -15.06
CA LEU A 129 -3.26 -17.53 -16.02
C LEU A 129 -2.82 -16.63 -17.18
N GLN A 130 -2.12 -15.54 -16.89
CA GLN A 130 -1.57 -14.64 -17.92
C GLN A 130 -0.55 -15.34 -18.82
N SER A 131 0.32 -16.20 -18.26
CA SER A 131 1.30 -16.99 -19.04
C SER A 131 0.61 -17.97 -20.01
N ARG A 132 -0.62 -18.39 -19.71
CA ARG A 132 -1.46 -19.24 -20.57
C ARG A 132 -2.36 -18.43 -21.51
N GLY A 133 -2.17 -17.13 -21.62
CA GLY A 133 -2.98 -16.27 -22.50
C GLY A 133 -4.37 -15.93 -21.97
N VAL A 134 -4.69 -16.28 -20.72
CA VAL A 134 -5.96 -15.91 -20.07
C VAL A 134 -5.84 -14.49 -19.52
N ARG A 135 -6.82 -13.65 -19.81
CA ARG A 135 -6.89 -12.31 -19.22
C ARG A 135 -7.29 -12.43 -17.75
N ALA A 136 -6.35 -12.31 -16.87
CA ALA A 136 -6.55 -12.30 -15.43
C ALA A 136 -6.08 -10.97 -14.84
N ASP A 137 -6.76 -10.49 -13.82
CA ASP A 137 -6.51 -9.21 -13.15
C ASP A 137 -6.68 -9.39 -11.64
N PHE A 138 -5.59 -9.22 -10.91
CA PHE A 138 -5.59 -9.30 -9.45
C PHE A 138 -6.14 -8.02 -8.86
N ARG A 139 -7.14 -8.16 -7.99
CA ARG A 139 -7.71 -7.08 -7.19
C ARG A 139 -7.48 -7.36 -5.73
N ALA A 140 -6.77 -6.46 -5.07
CA ALA A 140 -6.41 -6.62 -3.69
C ALA A 140 -7.55 -6.26 -2.73
N THR A 141 -7.58 -6.93 -1.59
CA THR A 141 -8.51 -6.64 -0.48
C THR A 141 -7.78 -6.12 0.76
N GLY A 142 -6.49 -5.89 0.66
CA GLY A 142 -5.65 -5.37 1.74
C GLY A 142 -4.53 -4.47 1.20
N GLN A 143 -3.96 -3.67 2.09
CA GLN A 143 -3.02 -2.60 1.76
C GLN A 143 -1.77 -3.09 0.99
N THR A 144 -1.17 -4.21 1.38
CA THR A 144 0.03 -4.73 0.71
C THR A 144 -0.26 -5.10 -0.74
N GLY A 145 -1.38 -5.80 -0.98
CA GLY A 145 -1.80 -6.13 -2.33
C GLY A 145 -2.14 -4.91 -3.17
N ILE A 146 -2.74 -3.87 -2.57
CA ILE A 146 -3.03 -2.59 -3.23
C ILE A 146 -1.74 -1.89 -3.66
N LEU A 147 -0.73 -1.87 -2.78
CA LEU A 147 0.60 -1.30 -3.11
C LEU A 147 1.30 -2.07 -4.24
N ILE A 148 1.10 -3.38 -4.32
CA ILE A 148 1.68 -4.23 -5.39
C ILE A 148 0.93 -4.06 -6.70
N ALA A 149 -0.40 -4.15 -6.69
CA ALA A 149 -1.24 -4.17 -7.89
C ALA A 149 -1.65 -2.78 -8.39
N GLY A 150 -1.53 -1.75 -7.55
CA GLY A 150 -2.06 -0.41 -7.85
C GLY A 150 -3.58 -0.33 -7.86
N ALA A 151 -4.29 -1.41 -7.48
CA ALA A 151 -5.74 -1.49 -7.51
C ALA A 151 -6.29 -2.45 -6.44
N GLY A 152 -7.46 -2.14 -5.92
CA GLY A 152 -8.13 -2.95 -4.90
C GLY A 152 -9.03 -2.12 -3.99
N VAL A 153 -9.59 -2.78 -2.99
CA VAL A 153 -10.41 -2.18 -1.96
C VAL A 153 -9.88 -2.62 -0.59
N PRO A 154 -9.43 -1.70 0.27
CA PRO A 154 -8.99 -2.06 1.61
C PRO A 154 -10.21 -2.41 2.47
N ILE A 155 -10.57 -3.70 2.47
CA ILE A 155 -11.82 -4.18 3.11
C ILE A 155 -11.86 -3.85 4.60
N ASP A 156 -10.73 -3.87 5.27
CA ASP A 156 -10.60 -3.52 6.69
C ASP A 156 -10.87 -2.04 7.00
N ALA A 157 -10.90 -1.18 5.98
CA ALA A 157 -11.24 0.23 6.09
C ALA A 157 -12.68 0.55 5.62
N VAL A 158 -13.42 -0.46 5.16
CA VAL A 158 -14.79 -0.31 4.68
C VAL A 158 -15.76 -0.71 5.79
N VAL A 159 -16.81 0.09 5.99
CA VAL A 159 -17.92 -0.31 6.88
C VAL A 159 -18.55 -1.59 6.33
N ALA A 160 -18.74 -2.59 7.19
CA ALA A 160 -19.12 -3.96 6.82
C ALA A 160 -20.35 -4.03 5.90
N ASP A 161 -21.33 -3.16 6.11
CA ASP A 161 -22.58 -3.10 5.34
C ASP A 161 -22.37 -2.73 3.85
N PHE A 162 -21.23 -2.11 3.51
CA PHE A 162 -20.94 -1.64 2.15
C PHE A 162 -19.89 -2.47 1.42
N ILE A 163 -19.33 -3.51 2.05
CA ILE A 163 -18.28 -4.36 1.43
C ILE A 163 -18.78 -4.97 0.10
N SER A 164 -20.03 -5.42 0.05
CA SER A 164 -20.61 -6.05 -1.14
C SER A 164 -20.70 -5.12 -2.36
N GLY A 165 -20.69 -3.81 -2.17
CA GLY A 165 -20.68 -2.82 -3.24
C GLY A 165 -19.30 -2.54 -3.83
N GLY A 166 -18.25 -2.92 -3.12
CA GLY A 166 -16.86 -2.72 -3.50
C GLY A 166 -16.19 -3.94 -4.14
N ALA A 167 -16.78 -5.11 -4.00
CA ALA A 167 -16.23 -6.38 -4.45
C ALA A 167 -16.61 -6.74 -5.91
#